data_584a1327ab1a9dfd0339e4dbdde94808
#
_entry.id   584a1327ab1a9dfd0339e4dbdde94808
#
_cell.length_a   1.000
_cell.length_b   1.000
_cell.length_c   1.000
_cell.angle_alpha   90.00
_cell.angle_beta   90.00
_cell.angle_gamma   90.00
#
_symmetry.space_group_name_H-M   'P 1'
#
loop_
_entity.id
_entity.type
_entity.pdbx_description
1 polymer ?
#
loop_
_entity_poly.entity_id
_entity_poly.type
_entity_poly.pdbx_seq_one_letter_code
_entity_poly.pdbx_strand_id
1 'polypeptide(L)'
;MQKKFLITTSDIFSISGQKQFEKIALKVFRFQYENNLVYKKFCDLLKTDVQKVKSLQQIPFLPIQFFKSHEVVSNTNPVQEIFISSGTTGMITSKHLVTDVALYEESFRKGFSEFYGTIEDYVVLALLPSYLEREGSSLIYMVKDLIELSNQPESGFYLHSHDELIAKLIALDQAGQNVILIGVTFALLDLIEQHQFQLQHTIILETGGLKGQRKEMIREELREKLCKGFGVSAI
;
A
#
# COMPACT_ATOMS: atom_id res chain seq x y z
N MET A 1 -8.71 34.59 -16.60
CA MET A 1 -9.16 33.82 -15.41
C MET A 1 -8.93 32.34 -15.67
N GLN A 2 -7.86 31.77 -15.15
CA GLN A 2 -7.64 30.34 -15.20
C GLN A 2 -8.72 29.64 -14.38
N LYS A 3 -9.55 28.79 -14.99
CA LYS A 3 -10.42 27.89 -14.26
C LYS A 3 -9.52 26.89 -13.51
N LYS A 4 -9.29 27.16 -12.22
CA LYS A 4 -8.60 26.24 -11.33
C LYS A 4 -9.41 24.93 -11.33
N PHE A 5 -8.89 23.87 -11.93
CA PHE A 5 -9.46 22.53 -11.81
C PHE A 5 -9.27 22.07 -10.37
N LEU A 6 -10.15 22.48 -9.48
CA LEU A 6 -10.14 22.01 -8.12
C LEU A 6 -10.66 20.57 -8.11
N ILE A 7 -9.80 19.62 -7.73
CA ILE A 7 -10.19 18.25 -7.45
C ILE A 7 -10.17 18.12 -5.94
N THR A 8 -11.31 17.77 -5.38
CA THR A 8 -11.44 17.53 -3.95
C THR A 8 -11.27 16.05 -3.64
N THR A 9 -10.88 15.73 -2.42
CA THR A 9 -10.83 14.37 -1.88
C THR A 9 -12.18 13.67 -2.06
N SER A 10 -13.28 14.38 -1.81
CA SER A 10 -14.64 13.87 -2.05
C SER A 10 -14.91 13.53 -3.52
N ASP A 11 -14.40 14.30 -4.49
CA ASP A 11 -14.53 13.97 -5.92
C ASP A 11 -13.93 12.58 -6.23
N ILE A 12 -12.82 12.22 -5.57
CA ILE A 12 -12.09 10.96 -5.79
C ILE A 12 -12.83 9.80 -5.12
N PHE A 13 -13.12 9.93 -3.84
CA PHE A 13 -13.66 8.82 -3.03
C PHE A 13 -15.19 8.64 -3.14
N SER A 14 -15.89 9.49 -3.88
CA SER A 14 -17.31 9.29 -4.22
C SER A 14 -17.55 8.60 -5.55
N ILE A 15 -16.49 8.14 -6.24
CA ILE A 15 -16.61 7.45 -7.53
C ILE A 15 -17.36 6.14 -7.32
N SER A 16 -18.53 6.01 -7.98
CA SER A 16 -19.42 4.85 -7.86
C SER A 16 -19.63 4.09 -9.18
N GLY A 17 -18.95 4.51 -10.26
CA GLY A 17 -19.10 3.81 -11.54
C GLY A 17 -18.20 4.35 -12.66
N GLN A 18 -18.12 3.58 -13.75
CA GLN A 18 -17.18 3.79 -14.86
C GLN A 18 -17.24 5.20 -15.47
N LYS A 19 -18.44 5.74 -15.69
CA LYS A 19 -18.59 7.09 -16.27
C LYS A 19 -18.05 8.19 -15.36
N GLN A 20 -18.26 8.06 -14.06
CA GLN A 20 -17.75 9.00 -13.08
C GLN A 20 -16.24 8.88 -12.96
N PHE A 21 -15.71 7.65 -12.91
CA PHE A 21 -14.27 7.38 -12.94
C PHE A 21 -13.59 8.05 -14.13
N GLU A 22 -14.11 7.84 -15.36
CA GLU A 22 -13.54 8.45 -16.57
C GLU A 22 -13.56 9.98 -16.53
N LYS A 23 -14.67 10.57 -16.06
CA LYS A 23 -14.80 12.02 -15.90
C LYS A 23 -13.74 12.58 -14.93
N ILE A 24 -13.56 11.93 -13.77
CA ILE A 24 -12.58 12.36 -12.76
C ILE A 24 -11.15 12.12 -13.26
N ALA A 25 -10.85 10.98 -13.89
CA ALA A 25 -9.54 10.69 -14.45
C ALA A 25 -9.12 11.73 -15.51
N LEU A 26 -10.02 12.16 -16.40
CA LEU A 26 -9.76 13.24 -17.34
C LEU A 26 -9.54 14.60 -16.67
N LYS A 27 -10.20 14.84 -15.53
CA LYS A 27 -10.01 16.04 -14.70
C LYS A 27 -8.60 16.02 -14.06
N VAL A 28 -8.22 14.86 -13.48
CA VAL A 28 -6.89 14.62 -12.90
C VAL A 28 -5.79 14.75 -13.96
N PHE A 29 -5.97 14.19 -15.15
CA PHE A 29 -5.04 14.35 -16.26
C PHE A 29 -4.75 15.82 -16.56
N ARG A 30 -5.79 16.67 -16.72
CA ARG A 30 -5.61 18.11 -16.99
C ARG A 30 -4.96 18.82 -15.82
N PHE A 31 -5.35 18.50 -14.60
CA PHE A 31 -4.73 19.03 -13.39
C PHE A 31 -3.23 18.71 -13.35
N GLN A 32 -2.86 17.45 -13.59
CA GLN A 32 -1.47 17.00 -13.62
C GLN A 32 -0.68 17.70 -14.73
N TYR A 33 -1.23 17.82 -15.92
CA TYR A 33 -0.58 18.55 -17.01
C TYR A 33 -0.29 20.01 -16.66
N GLU A 34 -1.20 20.68 -15.97
CA GLU A 34 -1.06 22.09 -15.60
C GLU A 34 -0.12 22.31 -14.39
N ASN A 35 -0.05 21.38 -13.46
CA ASN A 35 0.58 21.57 -12.16
C ASN A 35 1.82 20.72 -11.92
N ASN A 36 2.13 19.72 -12.76
CA ASN A 36 3.29 18.87 -12.65
C ASN A 36 4.25 19.12 -13.82
N LEU A 37 5.36 19.78 -13.56
CA LEU A 37 6.33 20.17 -14.60
C LEU A 37 6.94 18.96 -15.33
N VAL A 38 7.19 17.86 -14.62
CA VAL A 38 7.74 16.63 -15.22
C VAL A 38 6.73 16.01 -16.17
N TYR A 39 5.48 15.89 -15.71
CA TYR A 39 4.40 15.34 -16.52
C TYR A 39 4.07 16.22 -17.73
N LYS A 40 4.07 17.53 -17.54
CA LYS A 40 3.86 18.49 -18.63
C LYS A 40 4.91 18.32 -19.72
N LYS A 41 6.20 18.31 -19.36
CA LYS A 41 7.30 18.09 -20.33
C LYS A 41 7.17 16.75 -21.05
N PHE A 42 6.78 15.70 -20.34
CA PHE A 42 6.56 14.39 -20.93
C PHE A 42 5.44 14.42 -21.99
N CYS A 43 4.28 15.02 -21.69
CA CYS A 43 3.17 15.17 -22.64
C CYS A 43 3.56 16.06 -23.85
N ASP A 44 4.29 17.15 -23.62
CA ASP A 44 4.76 18.07 -24.67
C ASP A 44 5.72 17.36 -25.64
N LEU A 45 6.64 16.53 -25.11
CA LEU A 45 7.56 15.72 -25.94
C LEU A 45 6.83 14.66 -26.78
N LEU A 46 5.76 14.09 -26.24
CA LEU A 46 4.86 13.18 -26.97
C LEU A 46 3.95 13.92 -27.96
N LYS A 47 4.02 15.25 -28.01
CA LYS A 47 3.13 16.11 -28.85
C LYS A 47 1.66 15.87 -28.56
N THR A 48 1.31 15.62 -27.29
CA THR A 48 -0.06 15.38 -26.85
C THR A 48 -0.87 16.65 -26.93
N ASP A 49 -1.91 16.66 -27.75
CA ASP A 49 -2.92 17.74 -27.74
C ASP A 49 -3.92 17.49 -26.59
N VAL A 50 -3.66 18.14 -25.46
CA VAL A 50 -4.44 17.98 -24.21
C VAL A 50 -5.93 18.24 -24.41
N GLN A 51 -6.30 19.12 -25.38
CA GLN A 51 -7.70 19.45 -25.66
C GLN A 51 -8.42 18.32 -26.41
N LYS A 52 -7.65 17.46 -27.10
CA LYS A 52 -8.17 16.30 -27.84
C LYS A 52 -8.27 15.02 -27.03
N VAL A 53 -7.66 14.98 -25.84
CA VAL A 53 -7.80 13.83 -24.93
C VAL A 53 -9.21 13.79 -24.35
N LYS A 54 -10.00 12.79 -24.74
CA LYS A 54 -11.43 12.64 -24.38
C LYS A 54 -11.76 11.29 -23.72
N SER A 55 -10.81 10.35 -23.69
CA SER A 55 -10.99 9.03 -23.07
C SER A 55 -9.75 8.60 -22.28
N LEU A 56 -9.89 7.60 -21.41
CA LEU A 56 -8.79 7.05 -20.59
C LEU A 56 -7.63 6.54 -21.44
N GLN A 57 -7.94 5.89 -22.58
CA GLN A 57 -6.95 5.30 -23.49
C GLN A 57 -6.06 6.34 -24.17
N GLN A 58 -6.48 7.59 -24.18
CA GLN A 58 -5.73 8.71 -24.77
C GLN A 58 -4.84 9.43 -23.76
N ILE A 59 -4.98 9.14 -22.47
CA ILE A 59 -4.13 9.75 -21.41
C ILE A 59 -2.72 9.18 -21.51
N PRO A 60 -1.68 10.01 -21.70
CA PRO A 60 -0.30 9.53 -21.62
C PRO A 60 0.06 9.25 -20.15
N PHE A 61 0.40 8.01 -19.83
CA PHE A 61 0.85 7.66 -18.49
C PHE A 61 2.35 7.82 -18.34
N LEU A 62 2.77 8.58 -17.33
CA LEU A 62 4.17 8.77 -17.00
C LEU A 62 4.82 7.44 -16.60
N PRO A 63 5.93 7.01 -17.23
CA PRO A 63 6.63 5.79 -16.83
C PRO A 63 7.11 5.86 -15.37
N ILE A 64 6.94 4.79 -14.61
CA ILE A 64 7.26 4.73 -13.17
C ILE A 64 8.73 5.04 -12.88
N GLN A 65 9.63 4.80 -13.84
CA GLN A 65 11.06 5.11 -13.72
C GLN A 65 11.35 6.59 -13.46
N PHE A 66 10.43 7.49 -13.85
CA PHE A 66 10.61 8.93 -13.61
C PHE A 66 10.70 9.26 -12.11
N PHE A 67 10.04 8.50 -11.24
CA PHE A 67 10.17 8.65 -9.79
C PHE A 67 11.56 8.31 -9.23
N LYS A 68 12.44 7.69 -10.03
CA LYS A 68 13.86 7.45 -9.66
C LYS A 68 14.76 8.60 -10.03
N SER A 69 14.41 9.38 -11.07
CA SER A 69 15.28 10.36 -11.68
C SER A 69 14.76 11.80 -11.62
N HIS A 70 13.51 11.99 -11.24
CA HIS A 70 12.86 13.30 -11.22
C HIS A 70 12.05 13.48 -9.95
N GLU A 71 11.89 14.72 -9.53
CA GLU A 71 10.96 15.13 -8.48
C GLU A 71 9.56 15.29 -9.09
N VAL A 72 8.77 14.19 -9.01
CA VAL A 72 7.41 14.15 -9.57
C VAL A 72 6.44 14.67 -8.52
N VAL A 73 6.08 15.94 -8.61
CA VAL A 73 5.17 16.63 -7.69
C VAL A 73 4.23 17.54 -8.45
N SER A 74 2.96 17.63 -8.04
CA SER A 74 1.88 18.28 -8.79
C SER A 74 1.52 19.68 -8.33
N ASN A 75 2.25 20.26 -7.39
CA ASN A 75 2.01 21.59 -6.86
C ASN A 75 3.26 22.14 -6.17
N THR A 76 3.15 23.35 -5.63
CA THR A 76 4.23 24.01 -4.88
C THR A 76 4.03 23.96 -3.36
N ASN A 77 3.10 23.16 -2.87
CA ASN A 77 2.91 22.97 -1.44
C ASN A 77 4.13 22.29 -0.82
N PRO A 78 4.44 22.55 0.45
CA PRO A 78 5.50 21.83 1.15
C PRO A 78 5.27 20.32 1.10
N VAL A 79 6.35 19.57 0.92
CA VAL A 79 6.32 18.11 1.04
C VAL A 79 6.12 17.76 2.51
N GLN A 80 5.08 17.01 2.81
CA GLN A 80 4.74 16.57 4.17
C GLN A 80 5.39 15.22 4.49
N GLU A 81 5.50 14.32 3.48
CA GLU A 81 6.07 12.99 3.63
C GLU A 81 6.81 12.57 2.35
N ILE A 82 7.84 11.74 2.48
CA ILE A 82 8.58 11.18 1.34
C ILE A 82 8.59 9.66 1.46
N PHE A 83 7.86 8.99 0.57
CA PHE A 83 7.91 7.54 0.50
C PHE A 83 8.99 7.07 -0.47
N ILE A 84 9.79 6.10 -0.01
CA ILE A 84 10.94 5.57 -0.73
C ILE A 84 10.68 4.09 -1.06
N SER A 85 10.86 3.72 -2.34
CA SER A 85 10.71 2.32 -2.72
C SER A 85 11.80 1.43 -2.11
N SER A 86 11.46 0.17 -1.83
CA SER A 86 12.43 -0.84 -1.43
C SER A 86 13.35 -1.18 -2.61
N GLY A 87 14.48 -0.49 -2.76
CA GLY A 87 15.52 -0.86 -3.72
C GLY A 87 16.30 -2.09 -3.24
N THR A 88 16.75 -2.95 -4.18
CA THR A 88 17.84 -3.89 -3.91
C THR A 88 19.15 -3.13 -3.70
N THR A 89 20.06 -3.66 -2.92
CA THR A 89 21.35 -3.02 -2.57
C THR A 89 22.07 -2.53 -3.84
N GLY A 90 22.39 -1.23 -3.87
CA GLY A 90 23.09 -0.60 -5.01
C GLY A 90 22.17 -0.02 -6.11
N MET A 91 20.86 -0.18 -6.07
CA MET A 91 19.94 0.42 -7.03
C MET A 91 19.39 1.79 -6.55
N ILE A 92 19.23 2.72 -7.50
CA ILE A 92 18.57 4.01 -7.25
C ILE A 92 17.10 3.73 -6.85
N THR A 93 16.72 4.16 -5.66
CA THR A 93 15.34 4.07 -5.17
C THR A 93 14.46 5.15 -5.78
N SER A 94 13.18 4.87 -5.97
CA SER A 94 12.20 5.90 -6.32
C SER A 94 11.75 6.65 -5.08
N LYS A 95 11.46 7.96 -5.26
CA LYS A 95 10.93 8.83 -4.22
C LYS A 95 9.55 9.33 -4.63
N HIS A 96 8.59 9.17 -3.76
CA HIS A 96 7.26 9.75 -3.92
C HIS A 96 7.11 10.91 -2.93
N LEU A 97 7.10 12.13 -3.47
CA LEU A 97 6.94 13.36 -2.69
C LEU A 97 5.45 13.60 -2.45
N VAL A 98 5.02 13.49 -1.20
CA VAL A 98 3.61 13.63 -0.81
C VAL A 98 3.39 15.00 -0.19
N THR A 99 2.55 15.82 -0.81
CA THR A 99 2.21 17.18 -0.38
C THR A 99 0.87 17.27 0.37
N ASP A 100 0.14 16.16 0.42
CA ASP A 100 -1.11 15.99 1.17
C ASP A 100 -1.18 14.54 1.66
N VAL A 101 -0.67 14.31 2.87
CA VAL A 101 -0.63 12.96 3.46
C VAL A 101 -2.03 12.47 3.86
N ALA A 102 -2.95 13.38 4.17
CA ALA A 102 -4.33 13.03 4.52
C ALA A 102 -5.06 12.32 3.37
N LEU A 103 -4.73 12.66 2.11
CA LEU A 103 -5.26 11.95 0.94
C LEU A 103 -4.79 10.48 0.90
N TYR A 104 -3.53 10.22 1.26
CA TYR A 104 -2.99 8.86 1.36
C TYR A 104 -3.66 8.09 2.50
N GLU A 105 -3.80 8.71 3.67
CA GLU A 105 -4.48 8.11 4.84
C GLU A 105 -5.93 7.76 4.53
N GLU A 106 -6.72 8.68 3.97
CA GLU A 106 -8.09 8.39 3.58
C GLU A 106 -8.17 7.25 2.55
N SER A 107 -7.21 7.17 1.63
CA SER A 107 -7.16 6.12 0.61
C SER A 107 -7.02 4.73 1.21
N PHE A 108 -6.05 4.50 2.09
CA PHE A 108 -5.85 3.16 2.65
C PHE A 108 -6.89 2.82 3.73
N ARG A 109 -7.35 3.80 4.53
CA ARG A 109 -8.42 3.58 5.52
C ARG A 109 -9.73 3.17 4.84
N LYS A 110 -10.11 3.84 3.74
CA LYS A 110 -11.30 3.46 2.95
C LYS A 110 -11.10 2.12 2.27
N GLY A 111 -9.93 1.88 1.66
CA GLY A 111 -9.61 0.59 1.07
C GLY A 111 -9.71 -0.53 2.09
N PHE A 112 -9.17 -0.35 3.30
CA PHE A 112 -9.31 -1.31 4.38
C PHE A 112 -10.79 -1.57 4.71
N SER A 113 -11.55 -0.49 4.92
CA SER A 113 -12.97 -0.61 5.28
C SER A 113 -13.83 -1.30 4.21
N GLU A 114 -13.51 -1.12 2.93
CA GLU A 114 -14.24 -1.79 1.83
C GLU A 114 -13.97 -3.30 1.78
N PHE A 115 -12.77 -3.75 2.13
CA PHE A 115 -12.40 -5.18 2.05
C PHE A 115 -12.61 -5.92 3.37
N TYR A 116 -12.42 -5.26 4.50
CA TYR A 116 -12.36 -5.91 5.82
C TYR A 116 -13.37 -5.37 6.81
N GLY A 117 -14.04 -4.24 6.53
CA GLY A 117 -14.96 -3.60 7.46
C GLY A 117 -14.25 -2.66 8.44
N THR A 118 -14.71 -2.64 9.68
CA THR A 118 -14.26 -1.71 10.72
C THR A 118 -12.94 -2.15 11.33
N ILE A 119 -11.92 -1.29 11.31
CA ILE A 119 -10.57 -1.64 11.80
C ILE A 119 -10.56 -1.95 13.31
N GLU A 120 -11.41 -1.30 14.08
CA GLU A 120 -11.55 -1.50 15.52
C GLU A 120 -12.01 -2.92 15.89
N ASP A 121 -12.60 -3.66 14.94
CA ASP A 121 -13.01 -5.05 15.13
C ASP A 121 -11.83 -6.04 15.08
N TYR A 122 -10.61 -5.56 14.77
CA TYR A 122 -9.43 -6.40 14.55
C TYR A 122 -8.28 -6.08 15.49
N VAL A 123 -7.59 -7.13 15.93
CA VAL A 123 -6.23 -7.02 16.44
C VAL A 123 -5.26 -7.06 15.24
N VAL A 124 -4.40 -6.07 15.10
CA VAL A 124 -3.43 -5.96 13.99
C VAL A 124 -2.04 -6.38 14.46
N LEU A 125 -1.57 -7.52 14.00
CA LEU A 125 -0.23 -8.03 14.28
C LEU A 125 0.66 -7.86 13.05
N ALA A 126 1.79 -7.15 13.18
CA ALA A 126 2.65 -6.82 12.06
C ALA A 126 4.01 -7.51 12.16
N LEU A 127 4.29 -8.43 11.23
CA LEU A 127 5.56 -9.16 11.09
C LEU A 127 6.36 -8.59 9.91
N LEU A 128 6.96 -7.40 10.11
CA LEU A 128 7.63 -6.60 9.08
C LEU A 128 9.08 -6.23 9.48
N PRO A 129 9.96 -7.22 9.77
CA PRO A 129 11.24 -7.00 10.44
C PRO A 129 12.21 -6.06 9.73
N SER A 130 12.26 -6.08 8.40
CA SER A 130 13.24 -5.32 7.62
C SER A 130 12.80 -3.91 7.24
N TYR A 131 11.61 -3.47 7.67
CA TYR A 131 11.02 -2.20 7.24
C TYR A 131 11.09 -1.10 8.30
N LEU A 132 11.16 -1.43 9.59
CA LEU A 132 11.29 -0.42 10.65
C LEU A 132 12.66 0.29 10.66
N GLU A 133 13.69 -0.36 10.12
CA GLU A 133 15.02 0.22 9.99
C GLU A 133 15.14 1.19 8.80
N ARG A 134 14.08 1.32 7.98
CA ARG A 134 14.05 2.17 6.78
C ARG A 134 13.03 3.28 6.93
N GLU A 135 13.52 4.50 7.06
CA GLU A 135 12.69 5.69 6.92
C GLU A 135 12.00 5.72 5.54
N GLY A 136 10.81 6.29 5.48
CA GLY A 136 10.07 6.51 4.24
C GLY A 136 9.33 5.28 3.68
N SER A 137 9.08 4.24 4.48
CA SER A 137 8.25 3.11 4.05
C SER A 137 6.76 3.45 4.13
N SER A 138 6.08 3.54 2.98
CA SER A 138 4.62 3.74 2.95
C SER A 138 3.85 2.59 3.60
N LEU A 139 4.35 1.35 3.50
CA LEU A 139 3.75 0.19 4.16
C LEU A 139 3.80 0.33 5.68
N ILE A 140 4.94 0.72 6.24
CA ILE A 140 5.07 0.93 7.69
C ILE A 140 4.19 2.08 8.17
N TYR A 141 4.13 3.18 7.41
CA TYR A 141 3.25 4.30 7.70
C TYR A 141 1.78 3.83 7.80
N MET A 142 1.30 3.11 6.80
CA MET A 142 -0.06 2.56 6.77
C MET A 142 -0.32 1.59 7.93
N VAL A 143 0.59 0.63 8.17
CA VAL A 143 0.39 -0.38 9.21
C VAL A 143 0.43 0.24 10.62
N LYS A 144 1.29 1.24 10.84
CA LYS A 144 1.30 1.99 12.11
C LYS A 144 -0.03 2.68 12.37
N ASP A 145 -0.57 3.36 11.37
CA ASP A 145 -1.88 4.02 11.47
C ASP A 145 -3.02 3.02 11.75
N LEU A 146 -3.02 1.87 11.06
CA LEU A 146 -4.02 0.82 11.30
C LEU A 146 -3.91 0.21 12.70
N ILE A 147 -2.69 0.02 13.24
CA ILE A 147 -2.46 -0.41 14.63
C ILE A 147 -3.03 0.61 15.60
N GLU A 148 -2.76 1.90 15.39
CA GLU A 148 -3.26 2.98 16.24
C GLU A 148 -4.80 3.05 16.21
N LEU A 149 -5.40 2.97 15.01
CA LEU A 149 -6.85 3.02 14.82
C LEU A 149 -7.56 1.77 15.36
N SER A 150 -6.94 0.60 15.33
CA SER A 150 -7.55 -0.61 15.87
C SER A 150 -7.86 -0.48 17.36
N ASN A 151 -7.12 0.36 18.07
CA ASN A 151 -7.26 0.62 19.52
C ASN A 151 -7.29 -0.67 20.36
N GLN A 152 -6.66 -1.75 19.88
CA GLN A 152 -6.54 -3.04 20.54
C GLN A 152 -5.19 -3.13 21.24
N PRO A 153 -5.12 -3.51 22.53
CA PRO A 153 -3.87 -3.48 23.30
C PRO A 153 -2.81 -4.47 22.77
N GLU A 154 -3.23 -5.54 22.11
CA GLU A 154 -2.34 -6.54 21.52
C GLU A 154 -1.85 -6.17 20.11
N SER A 155 -2.43 -5.12 19.49
CA SER A 155 -1.98 -4.65 18.17
C SER A 155 -0.57 -4.08 18.25
N GLY A 156 0.28 -4.45 17.29
CA GLY A 156 1.67 -3.98 17.31
C GLY A 156 2.58 -4.65 16.30
N PHE A 157 3.86 -4.23 16.33
CA PHE A 157 4.92 -4.81 15.54
C PHE A 157 5.64 -5.92 16.33
N TYR A 158 5.74 -7.11 15.74
CA TYR A 158 6.38 -8.30 16.30
C TYR A 158 7.57 -8.66 15.43
N LEU A 159 8.74 -8.07 15.71
CA LEU A 159 9.89 -8.10 14.80
C LEU A 159 10.90 -9.19 15.10
N HIS A 160 11.10 -9.51 16.37
CA HIS A 160 12.24 -10.32 16.84
C HIS A 160 11.82 -11.47 17.76
N SER A 161 10.54 -11.56 18.11
CA SER A 161 10.01 -12.60 19.01
C SER A 161 8.93 -13.42 18.33
N HIS A 162 9.35 -14.39 17.50
CA HIS A 162 8.43 -15.31 16.86
C HIS A 162 7.63 -16.12 17.90
N ASP A 163 8.26 -16.51 19.00
CA ASP A 163 7.61 -17.30 20.07
C ASP A 163 6.45 -16.47 20.72
N GLU A 164 6.67 -15.20 20.97
CA GLU A 164 5.64 -14.31 21.50
C GLU A 164 4.49 -14.13 20.49
N LEU A 165 4.83 -13.89 19.21
CA LEU A 165 3.83 -13.77 18.15
C LEU A 165 3.01 -15.05 17.99
N ILE A 166 3.65 -16.20 17.99
CA ILE A 166 2.99 -17.51 17.89
C ILE A 166 2.00 -17.69 19.05
N ALA A 167 2.48 -17.49 20.29
CA ALA A 167 1.64 -17.64 21.48
C ALA A 167 0.44 -16.69 21.46
N LYS A 168 0.66 -15.44 21.09
CA LYS A 168 -0.39 -14.40 20.99
C LYS A 168 -1.40 -14.72 19.91
N LEU A 169 -0.94 -15.10 18.71
CA LEU A 169 -1.79 -15.45 17.59
C LEU A 169 -2.71 -16.63 17.91
N ILE A 170 -2.18 -17.66 18.54
CA ILE A 170 -2.97 -18.82 18.99
C ILE A 170 -3.99 -18.41 20.04
N ALA A 171 -3.60 -17.64 21.05
CA ALA A 171 -4.48 -17.25 22.15
C ALA A 171 -5.65 -16.38 21.64
N LEU A 172 -5.38 -15.41 20.75
CA LEU A 172 -6.39 -14.54 20.18
C LEU A 172 -7.37 -15.32 19.29
N ASP A 173 -6.86 -16.20 18.42
CA ASP A 173 -7.69 -17.01 17.53
C ASP A 173 -8.58 -17.99 18.32
N GLN A 174 -8.05 -18.64 19.36
CA GLN A 174 -8.81 -19.49 20.26
C GLN A 174 -9.88 -18.76 21.07
N ALA A 175 -9.64 -17.47 21.38
CA ALA A 175 -10.64 -16.62 22.02
C ALA A 175 -11.73 -16.13 21.05
N GLY A 176 -11.66 -16.47 19.77
CA GLY A 176 -12.58 -16.01 18.72
C GLY A 176 -12.38 -14.52 18.36
N GLN A 177 -11.23 -13.95 18.69
CA GLN A 177 -10.90 -12.57 18.36
C GLN A 177 -10.51 -12.47 16.89
N ASN A 178 -11.08 -11.50 16.16
CA ASN A 178 -10.66 -11.25 14.79
C ASN A 178 -9.24 -10.67 14.77
N VAL A 179 -8.37 -11.30 13.99
CA VAL A 179 -6.96 -10.92 13.88
C VAL A 179 -6.61 -10.66 12.41
N ILE A 180 -5.81 -9.65 12.17
CA ILE A 180 -5.08 -9.46 10.90
C ILE A 180 -3.60 -9.61 11.16
N LEU A 181 -2.97 -10.62 10.57
CA LEU A 181 -1.52 -10.78 10.54
C LEU A 181 -0.97 -10.25 9.21
N ILE A 182 -0.26 -9.13 9.26
CA ILE A 182 0.40 -8.53 8.09
C ILE A 182 1.88 -8.90 8.12
N GLY A 183 2.37 -9.54 7.06
CA GLY A 183 3.78 -9.96 7.03
C GLY A 183 4.40 -9.94 5.65
N VAL A 184 5.75 -9.86 5.63
CA VAL A 184 6.51 -10.09 4.40
C VAL A 184 6.68 -11.58 4.17
N THR A 185 6.77 -11.98 2.90
CA THR A 185 6.82 -13.38 2.47
C THR A 185 7.80 -14.24 3.29
N PHE A 186 9.07 -13.79 3.41
CA PHE A 186 10.08 -14.61 4.09
C PHE A 186 9.77 -14.79 5.58
N ALA A 187 9.28 -13.74 6.25
CA ALA A 187 8.97 -13.81 7.67
C ALA A 187 7.74 -14.66 7.98
N LEU A 188 6.72 -14.62 7.11
CA LEU A 188 5.58 -15.54 7.21
C LEU A 188 5.98 -17.00 6.98
N LEU A 189 6.90 -17.25 6.04
CA LEU A 189 7.46 -18.60 5.81
C LEU A 189 8.27 -19.08 7.01
N ASP A 190 9.11 -18.22 7.61
CA ASP A 190 9.87 -18.54 8.82
C ASP A 190 8.93 -18.90 9.99
N LEU A 191 7.81 -18.17 10.10
CA LEU A 191 6.84 -18.39 11.17
C LEU A 191 6.15 -19.76 11.03
N ILE A 192 5.70 -20.15 9.83
CA ILE A 192 5.06 -21.47 9.62
C ILE A 192 6.04 -22.65 9.64
N GLU A 193 7.34 -22.42 9.45
CA GLU A 193 8.37 -23.45 9.65
C GLU A 193 8.63 -23.74 11.12
N GLN A 194 8.46 -22.72 11.99
CA GLN A 194 8.58 -22.89 13.43
C GLN A 194 7.31 -23.50 14.06
N HIS A 195 6.13 -23.14 13.56
CA HIS A 195 4.86 -23.60 14.08
C HIS A 195 3.82 -23.79 12.98
N GLN A 196 3.07 -24.91 13.03
CA GLN A 196 1.92 -25.16 12.16
C GLN A 196 0.64 -24.74 12.87
N PHE A 197 -0.14 -23.89 12.21
CA PHE A 197 -1.35 -23.29 12.79
C PHE A 197 -2.62 -23.98 12.25
N GLN A 198 -3.75 -23.71 12.90
CA GLN A 198 -5.11 -24.03 12.46
C GLN A 198 -6.00 -22.83 12.84
N LEU A 199 -5.84 -21.72 12.10
CA LEU A 199 -6.48 -20.45 12.42
C LEU A 199 -7.88 -20.37 11.80
N GLN A 200 -8.85 -19.84 12.55
CA GLN A 200 -10.25 -19.69 12.14
C GLN A 200 -10.71 -18.23 12.11
N HIS A 201 -10.11 -17.39 12.94
CA HIS A 201 -10.48 -15.98 13.12
C HIS A 201 -9.38 -15.02 12.65
N THR A 202 -8.40 -15.52 11.90
CA THR A 202 -7.23 -14.76 11.46
C THR A 202 -7.19 -14.59 9.94
N ILE A 203 -7.03 -13.36 9.48
CA ILE A 203 -6.75 -13.02 8.08
C ILE A 203 -5.23 -12.81 7.94
N ILE A 204 -4.62 -13.47 6.96
CA ILE A 204 -3.20 -13.34 6.64
C ILE A 204 -3.04 -12.41 5.44
N LEU A 205 -2.31 -11.31 5.59
CA LEU A 205 -1.98 -10.37 4.52
C LEU A 205 -0.49 -10.46 4.17
N GLU A 206 -0.19 -11.11 3.05
CA GLU A 206 1.16 -11.24 2.51
C GLU A 206 1.47 -10.03 1.61
N THR A 207 2.54 -9.28 1.94
CA THR A 207 2.89 -8.02 1.29
C THR A 207 4.03 -8.13 0.27
N GLY A 208 4.41 -9.35 -0.10
CA GLY A 208 5.55 -9.60 -0.98
C GLY A 208 6.91 -9.54 -0.27
N GLY A 209 7.97 -9.79 -1.02
CA GLY A 209 9.34 -9.60 -0.56
C GLY A 209 10.05 -10.87 -0.12
N LEU A 210 10.54 -11.66 -1.07
CA LEU A 210 11.57 -12.68 -0.81
C LEU A 210 12.96 -12.04 -0.65
N LYS A 211 13.20 -10.88 -1.28
CA LYS A 211 14.38 -9.98 -1.18
C LYS A 211 15.74 -10.69 -1.09
N GLY A 212 15.94 -11.76 -1.85
CA GLY A 212 17.18 -12.54 -1.81
C GLY A 212 17.42 -13.35 -0.52
N GLN A 213 16.46 -13.37 0.40
CA GLN A 213 16.51 -14.16 1.64
C GLN A 213 16.18 -15.64 1.41
N ARG A 214 15.37 -15.94 0.40
CA ARG A 214 14.96 -17.31 0.03
C ARG A 214 14.91 -17.48 -1.49
N LYS A 215 14.93 -18.74 -1.94
CA LYS A 215 14.70 -19.10 -3.35
C LYS A 215 13.32 -18.59 -3.80
N GLU A 216 13.27 -17.98 -4.98
CA GLU A 216 12.01 -17.55 -5.58
C GLU A 216 11.07 -18.75 -5.77
N MET A 217 9.83 -18.57 -5.35
CA MET A 217 8.72 -19.51 -5.57
C MET A 217 7.69 -18.86 -6.48
N ILE A 218 7.01 -19.65 -7.28
CA ILE A 218 5.84 -19.17 -8.02
C ILE A 218 4.71 -18.84 -7.02
N ARG A 219 3.85 -17.91 -7.39
CA ARG A 219 2.83 -17.34 -6.50
C ARG A 219 1.87 -18.41 -5.97
N GLU A 220 1.50 -19.36 -6.81
CA GLU A 220 0.61 -20.47 -6.49
C GLU A 220 1.21 -21.40 -5.42
N GLU A 221 2.48 -21.77 -5.57
CA GLU A 221 3.21 -22.59 -4.58
C GLU A 221 3.35 -21.88 -3.24
N LEU A 222 3.68 -20.59 -3.26
CA LEU A 222 3.77 -19.76 -2.06
C LEU A 222 2.44 -19.72 -1.32
N ARG A 223 1.35 -19.43 -2.04
CA ARG A 223 0.00 -19.37 -1.48
C ARG A 223 -0.39 -20.71 -0.85
N GLU A 224 -0.19 -21.84 -1.56
CA GLU A 224 -0.49 -23.16 -1.04
C GLU A 224 0.29 -23.45 0.25
N LYS A 225 1.59 -23.16 0.26
CA LYS A 225 2.47 -23.37 1.42
C LYS A 225 2.01 -22.55 2.63
N LEU A 226 1.70 -21.26 2.43
CA LEU A 226 1.23 -20.37 3.49
C LEU A 226 -0.16 -20.80 3.99
N CYS A 227 -1.12 -21.07 3.09
CA CYS A 227 -2.45 -21.55 3.47
C CYS A 227 -2.37 -22.81 4.32
N LYS A 228 -1.55 -23.79 3.93
CA LYS A 228 -1.33 -25.01 4.69
C LYS A 228 -0.69 -24.76 6.05
N GLY A 229 0.32 -23.87 6.09
CA GLY A 229 1.05 -23.55 7.33
C GLY A 229 0.23 -22.80 8.36
N PHE A 230 -0.63 -21.88 7.93
CA PHE A 230 -1.55 -21.15 8.81
C PHE A 230 -2.88 -21.87 9.04
N GLY A 231 -3.21 -22.90 8.26
CA GLY A 231 -4.49 -23.60 8.35
C GLY A 231 -5.67 -22.77 7.85
N VAL A 232 -5.43 -21.83 6.91
CA VAL A 232 -6.46 -20.92 6.35
C VAL A 232 -6.79 -21.28 4.90
N SER A 233 -7.96 -20.86 4.43
CA SER A 233 -8.42 -21.15 3.05
C SER A 233 -7.90 -20.17 2.00
N ALA A 234 -7.45 -19.00 2.41
CA ALA A 234 -6.99 -17.91 1.52
C ALA A 234 -5.93 -17.03 2.19
N ILE A 235 -5.07 -16.46 1.34
CA ILE A 235 -4.08 -15.44 1.65
C ILE A 235 -4.06 -14.42 0.50
#